data_65ac378522292b0cca3294f030703dbf
#
_entry.id   65ac378522292b0cca3294f030703dbf
#
_cell.length_a   1.000
_cell.length_b   1.000
_cell.length_c   1.000
_cell.angle_alpha   90.00
_cell.angle_beta   90.00
_cell.angle_gamma   90.00
#
_symmetry.space_group_name_H-M   'P 1'
#
loop_
_entity.id
_entity.type
_entity.pdbx_description
1 polymer ?
#
loop_
_entity_poly.entity_id
_entity_poly.type
_entity_poly.pdbx_seq_one_letter_code
_entity_poly.pdbx_strand_id
1 'polypeptide(L)'
;IINVLDLSGRNVTPVSASWLSLFTEGSTLAPLNIPNLGRPVSGMSSRITAAQVGTLIEVDESGTPRRYVITGDGTITPLTDFSYKLYQASWADRGSPQNLMIDLSELASLTVSTQGIIPADWPTQVGEVLGGDELPCAQLSINHSQASTKLMSLSTTQMAQLKPRDINVRGGSGALVRASSGGAAG
;
A
#
# COMPACT_ATOMS: atom_id res chain seq x y z
N ILE A 1 2.17 6.94 9.56
CA ILE A 1 2.52 6.47 8.20
C ILE A 1 4.03 6.24 8.10
N ILE A 2 4.89 7.20 8.48
CA ILE A 2 6.37 7.07 8.39
C ILE A 2 6.85 5.77 9.05
N ASN A 3 6.38 5.44 10.26
CA ASN A 3 6.75 4.20 10.95
C ASN A 3 6.20 2.94 10.27
N VAL A 4 5.03 3.01 9.65
CA VAL A 4 4.42 1.88 8.91
C VAL A 4 5.24 1.52 7.68
N LEU A 5 5.78 2.56 7.02
CA LEU A 5 6.58 2.42 5.81
C LEU A 5 8.07 2.20 6.11
N ASP A 6 8.47 2.09 7.39
CA ASP A 6 9.88 1.98 7.81
C ASP A 6 10.79 3.09 7.25
N LEU A 7 10.25 4.31 7.21
CA LEU A 7 10.95 5.49 6.69
C LEU A 7 11.66 6.30 7.77
N SER A 8 11.56 5.89 9.05
CA SER A 8 12.21 6.59 10.16
C SER A 8 13.73 6.57 10.00
N GLY A 9 14.35 7.74 10.01
CA GLY A 9 15.80 7.87 9.85
C GLY A 9 16.34 7.59 8.45
N ARG A 10 15.47 7.40 7.45
CA ARG A 10 15.89 7.26 6.05
C ARG A 10 16.19 8.61 5.41
N ASN A 11 17.17 8.62 4.54
CA ASN A 11 17.46 9.80 3.74
C ASN A 11 16.36 10.04 2.70
N VAL A 12 15.92 11.28 2.58
CA VAL A 12 14.91 11.68 1.59
C VAL A 12 15.62 12.16 0.34
N THR A 13 15.32 11.57 -0.81
CA THR A 13 15.81 12.03 -2.11
C THR A 13 14.87 13.11 -2.63
N PRO A 14 15.35 14.36 -2.84
CA PRO A 14 14.53 15.42 -3.41
C PRO A 14 14.24 15.12 -4.88
N VAL A 15 12.98 15.25 -5.27
CA VAL A 15 12.52 15.11 -6.65
C VAL A 15 11.71 16.35 -7.06
N SER A 16 11.71 16.67 -8.35
CA SER A 16 10.95 17.83 -8.84
C SER A 16 9.44 17.53 -8.89
N ALA A 17 8.62 18.58 -8.80
CA ALA A 17 7.18 18.46 -9.00
C ALA A 17 6.82 17.88 -10.38
N SER A 18 7.59 18.25 -11.41
CA SER A 18 7.44 17.71 -12.76
C SER A 18 7.71 16.22 -12.83
N TRP A 19 8.64 15.71 -12.02
CA TRP A 19 8.88 14.26 -11.91
C TRP A 19 7.72 13.55 -11.22
N LEU A 20 7.22 14.11 -10.12
CA LEU A 20 6.06 13.56 -9.42
C LEU A 20 4.80 13.52 -10.30
N SER A 21 4.61 14.51 -11.16
CA SER A 21 3.46 14.57 -12.08
C SER A 21 3.43 13.48 -13.16
N LEU A 22 4.52 12.70 -13.29
CA LEU A 22 4.54 11.52 -14.16
C LEU A 22 3.73 10.35 -13.59
N PHE A 23 3.43 10.38 -12.30
CA PHE A 23 2.68 9.33 -11.60
C PHE A 23 1.24 9.76 -11.38
N THR A 24 0.33 8.80 -11.50
CA THR A 24 -1.07 9.05 -11.15
C THR A 24 -1.20 9.15 -9.64
N GLU A 25 -1.89 10.17 -9.17
CA GLU A 25 -2.23 10.30 -7.76
C GLU A 25 -3.20 9.19 -7.35
N GLY A 26 -2.88 8.48 -6.28
CA GLY A 26 -3.72 7.43 -5.71
C GLY A 26 -4.57 7.94 -4.54
N SER A 27 -5.31 7.02 -3.93
CA SER A 27 -6.09 7.31 -2.73
C SER A 27 -5.19 7.71 -1.57
N THR A 28 -5.63 8.69 -0.79
CA THR A 28 -4.87 9.17 0.38
C THR A 28 -4.66 8.04 1.38
N LEU A 29 -3.41 7.88 1.83
CA LEU A 29 -3.08 6.96 2.91
C LEU A 29 -3.53 7.59 4.24
N ALA A 30 -4.61 7.06 4.81
CA ALA A 30 -5.20 7.51 6.07
C ALA A 30 -5.46 6.31 6.98
N PRO A 31 -5.63 6.51 8.30
CA PRO A 31 -6.12 5.46 9.19
C PRO A 31 -7.43 4.87 8.65
N LEU A 32 -7.60 3.55 8.80
CA LEU A 32 -8.83 2.88 8.38
C LEU A 32 -10.03 3.47 9.12
N ASN A 33 -11.01 3.95 8.37
CA ASN A 33 -12.25 4.43 8.94
C ASN A 33 -13.21 3.25 9.13
N ILE A 34 -13.25 2.71 10.34
CA ILE A 34 -14.16 1.63 10.72
C ILE A 34 -15.33 2.22 11.50
N PRO A 35 -16.54 2.24 10.93
CA PRO A 35 -17.72 2.74 11.63
C PRO A 35 -17.98 1.97 12.93
N ASN A 36 -18.40 2.67 13.98
CA ASN A 36 -18.73 2.09 15.29
C ASN A 36 -17.57 1.33 15.95
N LEU A 37 -16.34 1.77 15.74
CA LEU A 37 -15.15 1.20 16.38
C LEU A 37 -15.35 1.08 17.90
N GLY A 38 -15.03 -0.10 18.45
CA GLY A 38 -15.19 -0.40 19.88
C GLY A 38 -16.61 -0.85 20.31
N ARG A 39 -17.62 -0.83 19.41
CA ARG A 39 -18.94 -1.37 19.72
C ARG A 39 -18.86 -2.89 19.92
N PRO A 40 -19.43 -3.45 21.00
CA PRO A 40 -19.56 -4.90 21.13
C PRO A 40 -20.28 -5.50 19.92
N VAL A 41 -19.83 -6.66 19.45
CA VAL A 41 -20.46 -7.39 18.34
C VAL A 41 -21.32 -8.54 18.87
N SER A 42 -22.38 -8.85 18.13
CA SER A 42 -23.28 -9.96 18.40
C SER A 42 -23.26 -10.96 17.26
N GLY A 43 -23.81 -12.16 17.49
CA GLY A 43 -23.92 -13.18 16.45
C GLY A 43 -22.62 -13.87 16.06
N MET A 44 -21.58 -13.72 16.85
CA MET A 44 -20.30 -14.41 16.68
C MET A 44 -20.27 -15.73 17.49
N SER A 45 -19.39 -16.65 17.12
CA SER A 45 -19.21 -17.91 17.84
C SER A 45 -18.81 -17.67 19.31
N SER A 46 -19.00 -18.68 20.16
CA SER A 46 -18.73 -18.60 21.60
C SER A 46 -17.28 -18.19 21.96
N ARG A 47 -16.33 -18.38 21.07
CA ARG A 47 -14.94 -17.94 21.24
C ARG A 47 -14.72 -16.47 20.92
N ILE A 48 -15.62 -15.87 20.15
CA ILE A 48 -15.51 -14.48 19.68
C ILE A 48 -16.47 -13.56 20.46
N THR A 49 -17.14 -14.06 21.49
CA THR A 49 -18.20 -13.33 22.23
C THR A 49 -17.76 -12.02 22.88
N ALA A 50 -16.48 -11.87 23.20
CA ALA A 50 -15.94 -10.64 23.80
C ALA A 50 -15.36 -9.66 22.75
N ALA A 51 -15.55 -9.94 21.47
CA ALA A 51 -14.99 -9.11 20.41
C ALA A 51 -15.80 -7.81 20.22
N GLN A 52 -15.12 -6.83 19.70
CA GLN A 52 -15.68 -5.51 19.35
C GLN A 52 -15.38 -5.21 17.88
N VAL A 53 -16.13 -4.29 17.30
CA VAL A 53 -15.80 -3.71 16.00
C VAL A 53 -14.38 -3.12 16.08
N GLY A 54 -13.52 -3.51 15.14
CA GLY A 54 -12.11 -3.18 15.16
C GLY A 54 -11.20 -4.24 15.77
N THR A 55 -11.74 -5.34 16.34
CA THR A 55 -10.91 -6.48 16.75
C THR A 55 -10.26 -7.11 15.53
N LEU A 56 -8.96 -7.36 15.62
CA LEU A 56 -8.21 -8.10 14.61
C LEU A 56 -8.47 -9.60 14.76
N ILE A 57 -8.57 -10.28 13.63
CA ILE A 57 -8.64 -11.72 13.54
C ILE A 57 -7.46 -12.22 12.73
N GLU A 58 -6.77 -13.22 13.25
CA GLU A 58 -5.72 -13.93 12.54
C GLU A 58 -6.09 -15.40 12.41
N VAL A 59 -5.95 -15.94 11.20
CA VAL A 59 -6.21 -17.33 10.87
C VAL A 59 -4.95 -17.90 10.23
N ASP A 60 -4.43 -18.99 10.77
CA ASP A 60 -3.32 -19.69 10.14
C ASP A 60 -3.85 -20.59 9.02
N GLU A 61 -3.48 -20.28 7.79
CA GLU A 61 -3.76 -21.13 6.63
C GLU A 61 -2.45 -21.75 6.13
N SER A 62 -2.14 -22.94 6.62
CA SER A 62 -0.95 -23.71 6.21
C SER A 62 0.38 -22.95 6.40
N GLY A 63 0.53 -22.26 7.55
CA GLY A 63 1.74 -21.51 7.87
C GLY A 63 1.76 -20.07 7.30
N THR A 64 0.70 -19.65 6.66
CA THR A 64 0.54 -18.26 6.19
C THR A 64 -0.60 -17.59 6.93
N PRO A 65 -0.35 -16.57 7.76
CA PRO A 65 -1.41 -15.90 8.50
C PRO A 65 -2.26 -15.04 7.56
N ARG A 66 -3.55 -15.29 7.56
CA ARG A 66 -4.54 -14.37 6.96
C ARG A 66 -5.11 -13.49 8.04
N ARG A 67 -5.23 -12.20 7.74
CA ARG A 67 -5.64 -11.19 8.69
C ARG A 67 -6.92 -10.50 8.25
N TYR A 68 -7.77 -10.28 9.23
CA TYR A 68 -9.06 -9.63 9.05
C TYR A 68 -9.29 -8.64 10.19
N VAL A 69 -10.23 -7.72 9.99
CA VAL A 69 -10.76 -6.86 11.04
C VAL A 69 -12.27 -7.01 11.11
N ILE A 70 -12.82 -7.06 12.32
CA ILE A 70 -14.26 -7.09 12.52
C ILE A 70 -14.84 -5.71 12.20
N THR A 71 -15.78 -5.65 11.26
CA THR A 71 -16.41 -4.42 10.80
C THR A 71 -17.90 -4.32 11.18
N GLY A 72 -18.48 -5.40 11.69
CA GLY A 72 -19.87 -5.47 12.13
C GLY A 72 -20.21 -6.81 12.73
N ASP A 73 -21.49 -7.01 13.06
CA ASP A 73 -21.99 -8.25 13.61
C ASP A 73 -21.80 -9.40 12.59
N GLY A 74 -21.01 -10.39 12.94
CA GLY A 74 -20.67 -11.50 12.05
C GLY A 74 -19.91 -11.12 10.78
N THR A 75 -19.48 -9.87 10.64
CA THR A 75 -18.87 -9.36 9.41
C THR A 75 -17.40 -9.00 9.62
N ILE A 76 -16.56 -9.47 8.73
CA ILE A 76 -15.12 -9.23 8.73
C ILE A 76 -14.64 -8.68 7.38
N THR A 77 -13.59 -7.89 7.40
CA THR A 77 -12.92 -7.37 6.19
C THR A 77 -11.48 -7.87 6.13
N PRO A 78 -11.02 -8.45 5.01
CA PRO A 78 -9.65 -8.90 4.87
C PRO A 78 -8.68 -7.71 4.87
N LEU A 79 -7.54 -7.89 5.51
CA LEU A 79 -6.45 -6.92 5.55
C LEU A 79 -5.26 -7.44 4.75
N THR A 80 -4.68 -6.57 3.95
CA THR A 80 -3.35 -6.77 3.37
C THR A 80 -2.28 -6.52 4.43
N ASP A 81 -1.04 -6.95 4.21
CA ASP A 81 0.06 -6.66 5.13
C ASP A 81 0.24 -5.16 5.36
N PHE A 82 0.08 -4.37 4.32
CA PHE A 82 0.16 -2.91 4.43
C PHE A 82 -0.97 -2.34 5.28
N SER A 83 -2.22 -2.67 4.98
CA SER A 83 -3.39 -2.16 5.71
C SER A 83 -3.43 -2.65 7.16
N TYR A 84 -2.95 -3.86 7.44
CA TYR A 84 -2.78 -4.37 8.79
C TYR A 84 -1.78 -3.54 9.61
N LYS A 85 -0.59 -3.28 9.06
CA LYS A 85 0.41 -2.43 9.71
C LYS A 85 -0.10 -1.01 9.93
N LEU A 86 -0.79 -0.45 8.92
CA LEU A 86 -1.38 0.88 9.02
C LEU A 86 -2.45 0.93 10.13
N TYR A 87 -3.29 -0.10 10.21
CA TYR A 87 -4.29 -0.22 11.26
C TYR A 87 -3.66 -0.31 12.65
N GLN A 88 -2.66 -1.17 12.84
CA GLN A 88 -1.93 -1.27 14.10
C GLN A 88 -1.30 0.08 14.51
N ALA A 89 -0.68 0.77 13.55
CA ALA A 89 -0.06 2.07 13.83
C ALA A 89 -1.09 3.15 14.21
N SER A 90 -2.33 3.04 13.76
CA SER A 90 -3.40 3.97 14.14
C SER A 90 -3.83 3.85 15.61
N TRP A 91 -3.40 2.79 16.29
CA TRP A 91 -3.68 2.54 17.70
C TRP A 91 -2.56 3.02 18.64
N ALA A 92 -1.48 3.60 18.12
CA ALA A 92 -0.30 3.98 18.92
C ALA A 92 -0.65 4.80 20.19
N ASP A 93 -1.66 5.67 20.10
CA ASP A 93 -2.11 6.51 21.22
C ASP A 93 -3.26 5.88 22.02
N ARG A 94 -3.78 4.74 21.63
CA ARG A 94 -4.95 4.07 22.22
C ARG A 94 -4.62 2.70 22.81
N GLY A 95 -3.37 2.28 22.75
CA GLY A 95 -2.92 0.95 23.11
C GLY A 95 -2.77 0.05 21.87
N SER A 96 -3.15 -1.21 21.99
CA SER A 96 -3.13 -2.16 20.87
C SER A 96 -4.55 -2.64 20.59
N PRO A 97 -4.92 -2.87 19.30
CA PRO A 97 -6.19 -3.50 18.99
C PRO A 97 -6.21 -4.92 19.59
N GLN A 98 -7.38 -5.35 20.03
CA GLN A 98 -7.57 -6.75 20.42
C GLN A 98 -7.24 -7.63 19.21
N ASN A 99 -6.49 -8.70 19.43
CA ASN A 99 -6.16 -9.69 18.40
C ASN A 99 -6.67 -11.07 18.85
N LEU A 100 -7.42 -11.73 17.99
CA LEU A 100 -7.97 -13.06 18.21
C LEU A 100 -7.42 -14.02 17.15
N MET A 101 -6.95 -15.16 17.59
CA MET A 101 -6.64 -16.29 16.70
C MET A 101 -7.86 -17.21 16.64
N ILE A 102 -8.34 -17.49 15.44
CA ILE A 102 -9.46 -18.39 15.17
C ILE A 102 -9.04 -19.47 14.16
N ASP A 103 -9.77 -20.54 14.13
CA ASP A 103 -9.57 -21.60 13.15
C ASP A 103 -10.41 -21.37 11.87
N LEU A 104 -10.11 -22.18 10.83
CA LEU A 104 -10.80 -22.07 9.53
C LEU A 104 -12.30 -22.37 9.63
N SER A 105 -12.73 -23.21 10.58
CA SER A 105 -14.15 -23.54 10.76
C SER A 105 -14.92 -22.35 11.37
N GLU A 106 -14.29 -21.62 12.26
CA GLU A 106 -14.84 -20.39 12.81
C GLU A 106 -14.89 -19.28 11.76
N LEU A 107 -13.82 -19.16 10.94
CA LEU A 107 -13.78 -18.22 9.82
C LEU A 107 -14.93 -18.46 8.83
N ALA A 108 -15.22 -19.73 8.52
CA ALA A 108 -16.31 -20.11 7.61
C ALA A 108 -17.70 -19.69 8.11
N SER A 109 -17.86 -19.44 9.40
CA SER A 109 -19.12 -18.94 9.99
C SER A 109 -19.29 -17.43 9.86
N LEU A 110 -18.26 -16.69 9.48
CA LEU A 110 -18.26 -15.25 9.36
C LEU A 110 -18.53 -14.79 7.92
N THR A 111 -19.14 -13.63 7.79
CA THR A 111 -19.37 -13.01 6.49
C THR A 111 -18.19 -12.13 6.10
N VAL A 112 -17.54 -12.45 5.01
CA VAL A 112 -16.48 -11.57 4.46
C VAL A 112 -17.13 -10.41 3.72
N SER A 113 -16.87 -9.18 4.17
CA SER A 113 -17.38 -7.98 3.53
C SER A 113 -16.72 -7.77 2.15
N THR A 114 -17.57 -7.53 1.17
CA THR A 114 -17.14 -7.09 -0.16
C THR A 114 -17.05 -5.57 -0.26
N GLN A 115 -17.61 -4.84 0.70
CA GLN A 115 -17.45 -3.40 0.80
C GLN A 115 -16.09 -3.08 1.42
N GLY A 116 -15.18 -2.62 0.57
CA GLY A 116 -13.83 -2.30 0.99
C GLY A 116 -13.78 -1.04 1.86
N ILE A 117 -13.36 -1.18 3.11
CA ILE A 117 -12.87 -0.05 3.92
C ILE A 117 -11.45 0.35 3.51
N ILE A 118 -10.84 -0.45 2.63
CA ILE A 118 -9.50 -0.28 2.11
C ILE A 118 -9.62 0.10 0.63
N PRO A 119 -9.10 1.25 0.19
CA PRO A 119 -9.06 1.61 -1.22
C PRO A 119 -8.33 0.54 -2.04
N ALA A 120 -8.88 0.22 -3.22
CA ALA A 120 -8.37 -0.85 -4.06
C ALA A 120 -6.98 -0.57 -4.65
N ASP A 121 -6.58 0.70 -4.68
CA ASP A 121 -5.28 1.18 -5.16
C ASP A 121 -4.22 1.26 -4.06
N TRP A 122 -4.57 0.94 -2.81
CA TRP A 122 -3.57 0.86 -1.76
C TRP A 122 -2.62 -0.33 -1.99
N PRO A 123 -1.34 -0.19 -1.60
CA PRO A 123 -0.40 -1.30 -1.70
C PRO A 123 -0.84 -2.49 -0.84
N THR A 124 -0.56 -3.69 -1.32
CA THR A 124 -0.85 -4.92 -0.57
C THR A 124 0.22 -5.24 0.46
N GLN A 125 1.42 -4.75 0.26
CA GLN A 125 2.58 -4.93 1.14
C GLN A 125 3.40 -3.65 1.20
N VAL A 126 4.21 -3.51 2.24
CA VAL A 126 5.19 -2.42 2.31
C VAL A 126 6.29 -2.70 1.30
N GLY A 127 6.51 -1.75 0.39
CA GLY A 127 7.57 -1.86 -0.60
C GLY A 127 8.97 -1.76 0.04
N GLU A 128 9.96 -2.23 -0.69
CA GLU A 128 11.36 -2.03 -0.31
C GLU A 128 11.76 -0.57 -0.47
N VAL A 129 12.58 -0.09 0.47
CA VAL A 129 13.14 1.25 0.38
C VAL A 129 14.37 1.21 -0.51
N LEU A 130 14.46 2.12 -1.47
CA LEU A 130 15.63 2.22 -2.35
C LEU A 130 16.91 2.40 -1.54
N GLY A 131 17.97 1.71 -1.95
CA GLY A 131 19.30 1.83 -1.36
C GLY A 131 19.92 3.22 -1.62
N GLY A 132 20.91 3.60 -0.82
CA GLY A 132 21.57 4.92 -0.95
C GLY A 132 22.27 5.15 -2.29
N ASP A 133 22.63 4.08 -2.99
CA ASP A 133 23.32 4.14 -4.31
C ASP A 133 22.34 4.01 -5.48
N GLU A 134 21.05 3.96 -5.22
CA GLU A 134 20.00 3.84 -6.21
C GLU A 134 19.31 5.17 -6.45
N LEU A 135 19.09 5.50 -7.71
CA LEU A 135 18.37 6.70 -8.11
C LEU A 135 16.97 6.35 -8.58
N PRO A 136 15.95 7.08 -8.10
CA PRO A 136 14.59 6.86 -8.54
C PRO A 136 14.40 7.27 -9.99
N CYS A 137 13.83 6.37 -10.79
CA CYS A 137 13.52 6.60 -12.19
C CYS A 137 12.05 6.30 -12.46
N ALA A 138 11.45 7.01 -13.42
CA ALA A 138 10.11 6.75 -13.89
C ALA A 138 10.17 5.97 -15.20
N GLN A 139 9.56 4.78 -15.23
CA GLN A 139 9.38 4.01 -16.45
C GLN A 139 7.96 4.18 -16.97
N LEU A 140 7.82 4.78 -18.16
CA LEU A 140 6.55 4.84 -18.86
C LEU A 140 6.33 3.57 -19.67
N SER A 141 5.19 2.95 -19.51
CA SER A 141 4.73 1.80 -20.30
C SER A 141 3.38 2.10 -20.92
N ILE A 142 3.18 1.69 -22.16
CA ILE A 142 1.90 1.85 -22.88
C ILE A 142 1.41 0.45 -23.25
N ASN A 143 0.27 0.05 -22.68
CA ASN A 143 -0.40 -1.20 -22.97
C ASN A 143 -1.82 -0.89 -23.47
N HIS A 144 -2.18 -1.37 -24.68
CA HIS A 144 -3.52 -1.19 -25.24
C HIS A 144 -4.08 0.24 -25.12
N SER A 145 -3.27 1.22 -25.45
CA SER A 145 -3.59 2.67 -25.38
C SER A 145 -3.70 3.24 -23.94
N GLN A 146 -3.40 2.46 -22.92
CA GLN A 146 -3.30 2.97 -21.55
C GLN A 146 -1.82 3.18 -21.19
N ALA A 147 -1.51 4.41 -20.82
CA ALA A 147 -0.20 4.77 -20.30
C ALA A 147 -0.14 4.47 -18.80
N SER A 148 0.93 3.85 -18.36
CA SER A 148 1.21 3.64 -16.95
C SER A 148 2.65 3.99 -16.63
N THR A 149 2.86 4.67 -15.52
CA THR A 149 4.20 5.01 -15.03
C THR A 149 4.50 4.18 -13.79
N LYS A 150 5.67 3.53 -13.79
CA LYS A 150 6.18 2.76 -12.66
C LYS A 150 7.41 3.41 -12.10
N LEU A 151 7.53 3.43 -10.77
CA LEU A 151 8.78 3.75 -10.09
C LEU A 151 9.76 2.60 -10.30
N MET A 152 10.95 2.94 -10.74
CA MET A 152 12.07 2.02 -10.91
C MET A 152 13.29 2.59 -10.19
N SER A 153 14.26 1.75 -9.91
CA SER A 153 15.58 2.20 -9.46
C SER A 153 16.64 1.92 -10.52
N LEU A 154 17.63 2.79 -10.60
CA LEU A 154 18.83 2.59 -11.38
C LEU A 154 20.04 2.77 -10.47
N SER A 155 21.00 1.86 -10.58
CA SER A 155 22.29 2.05 -9.92
C SER A 155 23.05 3.21 -10.54
N THR A 156 23.95 3.83 -9.78
CA THR A 156 24.84 4.89 -10.28
C THR A 156 25.65 4.45 -11.49
N THR A 157 26.03 3.16 -11.55
CA THR A 157 26.75 2.58 -12.69
C THR A 157 25.88 2.52 -13.94
N GLN A 158 24.61 2.14 -13.80
CA GLN A 158 23.65 2.14 -14.91
C GLN A 158 23.36 3.56 -15.40
N MET A 159 23.23 4.51 -14.48
CA MET A 159 23.05 5.93 -14.82
C MET A 159 24.23 6.51 -15.60
N ALA A 160 25.46 6.15 -15.23
CA ALA A 160 26.67 6.60 -15.94
C ALA A 160 26.75 6.09 -17.39
N GLN A 161 26.05 5.00 -17.70
CA GLN A 161 25.93 4.47 -19.06
C GLN A 161 24.84 5.14 -19.89
N LEU A 162 23.90 5.84 -19.25
CA LEU A 162 22.84 6.58 -19.95
C LEU A 162 23.39 7.92 -20.44
N LYS A 163 23.38 8.12 -21.74
CA LYS A 163 23.70 9.44 -22.30
C LYS A 163 22.52 10.39 -22.01
N PRO A 164 22.78 11.64 -21.59
CA PRO A 164 21.72 12.59 -21.19
C PRO A 164 20.66 12.91 -22.26
N ARG A 165 20.85 12.46 -23.48
CA ARG A 165 19.95 12.71 -24.63
C ARG A 165 19.40 11.44 -25.27
N ASP A 166 19.72 10.28 -24.75
CA ASP A 166 19.22 9.02 -25.30
C ASP A 166 17.80 8.77 -24.77
N ILE A 167 16.81 8.91 -25.65
CA ILE A 167 15.46 8.44 -25.40
C ILE A 167 15.42 6.99 -25.82
N ASN A 168 15.41 6.06 -24.87
CA ASN A 168 15.29 4.65 -25.16
C ASN A 168 13.81 4.25 -25.12
N VAL A 169 13.23 4.04 -26.29
CA VAL A 169 11.86 3.52 -26.42
C VAL A 169 11.95 2.03 -26.68
N ARG A 170 11.43 1.25 -25.75
CA ARG A 170 11.35 -0.20 -25.91
C ARG A 170 10.55 -0.56 -27.15
N GLY A 171 11.05 -1.49 -28.00
CA GLY A 171 10.38 -1.92 -29.21
C GLY A 171 8.93 -2.34 -28.94
N GLY A 172 7.99 -1.85 -29.75
CA GLY A 172 6.55 -2.05 -29.58
C GLY A 172 5.85 -1.01 -28.69
N SER A 173 6.58 -0.07 -28.13
CA SER A 173 6.04 1.06 -27.36
C SER A 173 6.27 2.35 -28.12
N GLY A 174 5.25 3.18 -28.29
CA GLY A 174 5.35 4.51 -28.85
C GLY A 174 5.04 5.54 -27.78
N ALA A 175 5.90 6.53 -27.56
CA ALA A 175 5.59 7.67 -26.73
C ALA A 175 5.88 8.95 -27.50
N LEU A 176 4.91 9.86 -27.53
CA LEU A 176 5.14 11.21 -28.01
C LEU A 176 5.79 12.00 -26.87
N VAL A 177 7.10 12.19 -26.96
CA VAL A 177 7.83 12.98 -25.97
C VAL A 177 8.04 14.39 -26.50
N ARG A 178 7.45 15.38 -25.85
CA ARG A 178 7.75 16.79 -26.08
C ARG A 178 8.88 17.20 -25.17
N ALA A 179 10.08 17.28 -25.69
CA ALA A 179 11.19 17.91 -24.98
C ALA A 179 10.97 19.42 -24.97
N SER A 180 10.69 20.01 -23.82
CA SER A 180 10.85 21.44 -23.63
C SER A 180 12.30 21.69 -23.29
N SER A 181 13.07 22.25 -24.22
CA SER A 181 14.37 22.84 -23.90
C SER A 181 14.09 23.99 -22.92
N GLY A 182 14.43 23.82 -21.67
CA GLY A 182 14.49 24.91 -20.72
C GLY A 182 15.51 25.92 -21.23
N GLY A 183 15.02 27.01 -21.80
CA GLY A 183 15.87 28.15 -22.12
C GLY A 183 16.43 28.64 -20.79
N ALA A 184 17.74 28.63 -20.67
CA ALA A 184 18.43 29.41 -19.68
C ALA A 184 18.07 30.87 -19.96
N ALA A 185 17.31 31.50 -19.05
CA ALA A 185 17.22 32.93 -18.99
C ALA A 185 18.58 33.44 -18.57
N GLY A 186 19.25 34.24 -19.47
CA GLY A 186 20.45 34.97 -19.17
C GLY A 186 20.23 36.10 -18.19
#